data_3e580a7268b60eb33b296b33615e1ab1
#
_entry.id   3e580a7268b60eb33b296b33615e1ab1
#
_cell.length_a   1.000
_cell.length_b   1.000
_cell.length_c   1.000
_cell.angle_alpha   90.00
_cell.angle_beta   90.00
_cell.angle_gamma   90.00
#
_symmetry.space_group_name_H-M   'P 1'
#
loop_
_entity.id
_entity.type
_entity.pdbx_description
1 polymer ?
#
loop_
_entity_poly.entity_id
_entity_poly.type
_entity_poly.pdbx_seq_one_letter_code
_entity_poly.pdbx_strand_id
1 'polypeptide(L)'
;MLLIVFAFYIAENIRSGKATVKDGTAEKTAAGKSTVITNILKVSVGAAGIVIGSELLVNNGSKIAASFGVSEAVIGVTIVAIGTSLPELVTAVTAVVKKQTSMSVGNVIGANIIDTTLILAICSFIYGGKLPVSKQNIYLDFPIAIAVTLIAAVPTVKTKKFSRWQGVLMLVIYLAYILTVTSGLDRYLKLFGI
;
A
#
# COMPACT_ATOMS: atom_id res chain seq x y z
N MET A 1 18.87 -0.46 9.99
CA MET A 1 18.47 -1.77 9.48
C MET A 1 17.46 -1.65 8.32
N LEU A 2 16.30 -0.99 8.48
CA LEU A 2 15.26 -0.87 7.44
C LEU A 2 15.77 -0.25 6.13
N LEU A 3 16.57 0.81 6.17
CA LEU A 3 17.17 1.43 4.98
C LEU A 3 18.10 0.49 4.21
N ILE A 4 18.76 -0.45 4.89
CA ILE A 4 19.61 -1.46 4.23
C ILE A 4 18.72 -2.44 3.45
N VAL A 5 17.60 -2.86 4.03
CA VAL A 5 16.61 -3.72 3.34
C VAL A 5 16.06 -3.00 2.11
N PHE A 6 15.72 -1.72 2.24
CA PHE A 6 15.27 -0.90 1.12
C PHE A 6 16.33 -0.79 0.02
N ALA A 7 17.58 -0.49 0.37
CA ALA A 7 18.67 -0.39 -0.60
C ALA A 7 18.90 -1.71 -1.35
N PHE A 8 18.84 -2.84 -0.63
CA PHE A 8 18.91 -4.17 -1.24
C PHE A 8 17.75 -4.44 -2.20
N TYR A 9 16.53 -4.12 -1.79
CA TYR A 9 15.35 -4.24 -2.64
C TYR A 9 15.47 -3.44 -3.94
N ILE A 10 15.92 -2.18 -3.88
CA ILE A 10 16.12 -1.34 -5.06
C ILE A 10 17.23 -1.91 -5.96
N ALA A 11 18.34 -2.34 -5.37
CA ALA A 11 19.45 -2.93 -6.12
C ALA A 11 19.00 -4.19 -6.90
N GLU A 12 18.21 -5.07 -6.26
CA GLU A 12 17.68 -6.28 -6.90
C GLU A 12 16.68 -5.95 -8.01
N ASN A 13 15.79 -4.97 -7.80
CA ASN A 13 14.86 -4.52 -8.85
C ASN A 13 15.59 -3.96 -10.08
N ILE A 14 16.64 -3.14 -9.87
CA ILE A 14 17.45 -2.60 -10.97
C ILE A 14 18.17 -3.73 -11.71
N ARG A 15 18.70 -4.71 -10.97
CA ARG A 15 19.40 -5.86 -11.56
C ARG A 15 18.45 -6.73 -12.40
N SER A 16 17.27 -7.05 -11.86
CA SER A 16 16.25 -7.83 -12.55
C SER A 16 15.71 -7.10 -13.79
N GLY A 17 15.46 -5.80 -13.70
CA GLY A 17 15.06 -4.98 -14.83
C GLY A 17 16.09 -4.94 -15.95
N LYS A 18 17.40 -4.85 -15.62
CA LYS A 18 18.48 -4.93 -16.60
C LYS A 18 18.59 -6.30 -17.27
N ALA A 19 18.32 -7.39 -16.55
CA ALA A 19 18.32 -8.74 -17.09
C ALA A 19 17.19 -8.90 -18.13
N THR A 20 15.97 -8.45 -17.83
CA THR A 20 14.81 -8.50 -18.74
C THR A 20 15.04 -7.70 -20.03
N VAL A 21 15.72 -6.56 -19.94
CA VAL A 21 16.08 -5.77 -21.13
C VAL A 21 17.15 -6.49 -21.99
N LYS A 22 18.08 -7.22 -21.37
CA LYS A 22 19.10 -7.98 -22.09
C LYS A 22 18.53 -9.19 -22.86
N ASP A 23 17.52 -9.85 -22.30
CA ASP A 23 16.88 -11.03 -22.93
C ASP A 23 15.92 -10.69 -24.09
N GLY A 24 15.85 -9.41 -24.49
CA GLY A 24 15.08 -9.00 -25.67
C GLY A 24 13.54 -9.11 -25.55
N THR A 25 13.05 -9.42 -24.34
CA THR A 25 11.60 -9.50 -24.06
C THR A 25 10.96 -8.14 -23.79
N ALA A 26 11.75 -7.08 -23.66
CA ALA A 26 11.27 -5.71 -23.63
C ALA A 26 10.99 -5.25 -25.07
N GLU A 27 9.73 -5.04 -25.42
CA GLU A 27 9.34 -4.38 -26.66
C GLU A 27 10.10 -3.05 -26.80
N LYS A 28 11.06 -3.00 -27.73
CA LYS A 28 11.72 -1.76 -28.12
C LYS A 28 10.72 -0.91 -28.90
N THR A 29 9.81 -0.26 -28.21
CA THR A 29 9.04 0.82 -28.80
C THR A 29 10.04 1.96 -29.03
N ALA A 30 10.50 2.12 -30.25
CA ALA A 30 11.28 3.27 -30.68
C ALA A 30 10.36 4.50 -30.68
N ALA A 31 10.06 4.99 -29.46
CA ALA A 31 9.26 6.18 -29.26
C ALA A 31 10.12 7.39 -29.65
N GLY A 32 9.71 8.15 -30.65
CA GLY A 32 10.35 9.43 -30.98
C GLY A 32 10.37 10.36 -29.78
N LYS A 33 11.33 11.29 -29.71
CA LYS A 33 11.46 12.25 -28.59
C LYS A 33 10.14 12.94 -28.24
N SER A 34 9.31 13.29 -29.21
CA SER A 34 7.98 13.90 -29.01
C SER A 34 7.02 12.97 -28.25
N THR A 35 7.02 11.68 -28.55
CA THR A 35 6.17 10.68 -27.88
C THR A 35 6.58 10.48 -26.42
N VAL A 36 7.90 10.52 -26.14
CA VAL A 36 8.42 10.39 -24.77
C VAL A 36 7.98 11.58 -23.91
N ILE A 37 8.14 12.82 -24.41
CA ILE A 37 7.73 14.03 -23.69
C ILE A 37 6.22 14.01 -23.41
N THR A 38 5.42 13.68 -24.43
CA THR A 38 3.96 13.58 -24.27
C THR A 38 3.56 12.53 -23.23
N ASN A 39 4.24 11.39 -23.20
CA ASN A 39 3.95 10.33 -22.22
C ASN A 39 4.37 10.76 -20.80
N ILE A 40 5.52 11.42 -20.65
CA ILE A 40 5.95 11.97 -19.35
C ILE A 40 4.92 12.99 -18.85
N LEU A 41 4.47 13.92 -19.71
CA LEU A 41 3.43 14.89 -19.35
C LEU A 41 2.13 14.22 -18.92
N LYS A 42 1.64 13.24 -19.67
CA LYS A 42 0.42 12.47 -19.31
C LYS A 42 0.54 11.78 -17.96
N VAL A 43 1.68 11.13 -17.72
CA VAL A 43 1.94 10.45 -16.43
C VAL A 43 2.02 11.46 -15.29
N SER A 44 2.74 12.58 -15.48
CA SER A 44 2.86 13.62 -14.46
C SER A 44 1.52 14.27 -14.11
N VAL A 45 0.71 14.63 -15.12
CA VAL A 45 -0.61 15.21 -14.90
C VAL A 45 -1.56 14.21 -14.25
N GLY A 46 -1.54 12.94 -14.69
CA GLY A 46 -2.34 11.87 -14.08
C GLY A 46 -1.95 11.61 -12.63
N ALA A 47 -0.66 11.52 -12.34
CA ALA A 47 -0.15 11.33 -10.98
C ALA A 47 -0.52 12.53 -10.08
N ALA A 48 -0.31 13.75 -10.54
CA ALA A 48 -0.70 14.95 -9.80
C ALA A 48 -2.22 14.97 -9.52
N GLY A 49 -3.04 14.62 -10.50
CA GLY A 49 -4.50 14.54 -10.34
C GLY A 49 -4.92 13.52 -9.28
N ILE A 50 -4.28 12.36 -9.25
CA ILE A 50 -4.56 11.31 -8.24
C ILE A 50 -4.14 11.79 -6.85
N VAL A 51 -2.95 12.38 -6.70
CA VAL A 51 -2.46 12.89 -5.42
C VAL A 51 -3.37 13.99 -4.88
N ILE A 52 -3.69 14.98 -5.69
CA ILE A 52 -4.60 16.08 -5.29
C ILE A 52 -5.98 15.54 -4.92
N GLY A 53 -6.53 14.60 -5.70
CA GLY A 53 -7.80 13.97 -5.41
C GLY A 53 -7.79 13.19 -4.09
N SER A 54 -6.71 12.45 -3.81
CA SER A 54 -6.53 11.74 -2.55
C SER A 54 -6.45 12.69 -1.35
N GLU A 55 -5.70 13.77 -1.48
CA GLU A 55 -5.58 14.80 -0.43
C GLU A 55 -6.92 15.49 -0.13
N LEU A 56 -7.67 15.85 -1.18
CA LEU A 56 -9.01 16.42 -1.04
C LEU A 56 -9.96 15.45 -0.35
N LEU A 57 -9.92 14.17 -0.71
CA LEU A 57 -10.74 13.13 -0.07
C LEU A 57 -10.39 12.99 1.41
N VAL A 58 -9.11 12.85 1.74
CA VAL A 58 -8.65 12.68 3.11
C VAL A 58 -9.01 13.90 3.95
N ASN A 59 -8.67 15.10 3.50
CA ASN A 59 -8.87 16.32 4.27
C ASN A 59 -10.35 16.64 4.50
N ASN A 60 -11.18 16.56 3.45
CA ASN A 60 -12.60 16.89 3.58
C ASN A 60 -13.39 15.73 4.19
N GLY A 61 -13.11 14.49 3.80
CA GLY A 61 -13.76 13.31 4.36
C GLY A 61 -13.50 13.18 5.86
N SER A 62 -12.26 13.40 6.31
CA SER A 62 -11.92 13.39 7.74
C SER A 62 -12.65 14.48 8.53
N LYS A 63 -12.75 15.71 8.01
CA LYS A 63 -13.50 16.81 8.64
C LYS A 63 -14.97 16.48 8.75
N ILE A 64 -15.57 15.94 7.70
CA ILE A 64 -16.99 15.54 7.69
C ILE A 64 -17.21 14.41 8.71
N ALA A 65 -16.40 13.37 8.71
CA ALA A 65 -16.52 12.28 9.66
C ALA A 65 -16.36 12.75 11.12
N ALA A 66 -15.39 13.64 11.39
CA ALA A 66 -15.20 14.23 12.71
C ALA A 66 -16.42 15.05 13.14
N SER A 67 -17.08 15.78 12.23
CA SER A 67 -18.31 16.54 12.54
C SER A 67 -19.49 15.64 12.93
N PHE A 68 -19.50 14.38 12.49
CA PHE A 68 -20.44 13.34 12.91
C PHE A 68 -20.02 12.59 14.18
N GLY A 69 -18.93 13.01 14.84
CA GLY A 69 -18.45 12.40 16.08
C GLY A 69 -17.69 11.08 15.87
N VAL A 70 -17.23 10.80 14.65
CA VAL A 70 -16.39 9.64 14.40
C VAL A 70 -15.01 9.85 15.02
N SER A 71 -14.50 8.86 15.75
CA SER A 71 -13.22 8.95 16.42
C SER A 71 -12.03 9.05 15.46
N GLU A 72 -10.96 9.72 15.85
CA GLU A 72 -9.74 9.87 15.05
C GLU A 72 -9.14 8.50 14.65
N ALA A 73 -9.19 7.50 15.53
CA ALA A 73 -8.72 6.16 15.23
C ALA A 73 -9.50 5.53 14.07
N VAL A 74 -10.83 5.66 14.05
CA VAL A 74 -11.68 5.14 12.97
C VAL A 74 -11.43 5.92 11.67
N ILE A 75 -11.32 7.24 11.73
CA ILE A 75 -10.99 8.07 10.57
C ILE A 75 -9.65 7.64 9.97
N GLY A 76 -8.64 7.40 10.81
CA GLY A 76 -7.32 6.96 10.38
C GLY A 76 -7.32 5.62 9.64
N VAL A 77 -7.96 4.59 10.21
CA VAL A 77 -7.98 3.24 9.62
C VAL A 77 -8.98 3.10 8.44
N THR A 78 -9.81 4.11 8.20
CA THR A 78 -10.76 4.12 7.09
C THR A 78 -10.41 5.19 6.06
N ILE A 79 -10.81 6.43 6.29
CA ILE A 79 -10.72 7.52 5.30
C ILE A 79 -9.27 7.81 4.94
N VAL A 80 -8.39 7.94 5.94
CA VAL A 80 -6.96 8.22 5.69
C VAL A 80 -6.31 7.03 5.01
N ALA A 81 -6.53 5.81 5.49
CA ALA A 81 -5.94 4.61 4.90
C ALA A 81 -6.38 4.40 3.45
N ILE A 82 -7.68 4.53 3.15
CA ILE A 82 -8.18 4.43 1.78
C ILE A 82 -7.61 5.56 0.91
N GLY A 83 -7.64 6.80 1.41
CA GLY A 83 -7.20 7.97 0.65
C GLY A 83 -5.72 7.92 0.29
N THR A 84 -4.86 7.52 1.23
CA THR A 84 -3.42 7.38 0.96
C THR A 84 -3.09 6.20 0.04
N SER A 85 -3.94 5.17 -0.01
CA SER A 85 -3.78 4.02 -0.92
C SER A 85 -4.50 4.19 -2.28
N LEU A 86 -5.16 5.33 -2.52
CA LEU A 86 -5.83 5.59 -3.81
C LEU A 86 -4.87 5.59 -5.01
N PRO A 87 -3.66 6.17 -4.95
CA PRO A 87 -2.70 6.10 -6.05
C PRO A 87 -2.38 4.65 -6.44
N GLU A 88 -2.12 3.79 -5.47
CA GLU A 88 -1.83 2.37 -5.66
C GLU A 88 -3.04 1.64 -6.22
N LEU A 89 -4.24 1.93 -5.71
CA LEU A 89 -5.48 1.32 -6.18
C LEU A 89 -5.74 1.66 -7.65
N VAL A 90 -5.64 2.94 -8.03
CA VAL A 90 -5.86 3.39 -9.41
C VAL A 90 -4.86 2.76 -10.37
N THR A 91 -3.59 2.72 -10.00
CA THR A 91 -2.54 2.10 -10.83
C THR A 91 -2.72 0.59 -10.93
N ALA A 92 -3.07 -0.09 -9.83
CA ALA A 92 -3.31 -1.54 -9.81
C ALA A 92 -4.53 -1.92 -10.66
N VAL A 93 -5.66 -1.22 -10.50
CA VAL A 93 -6.88 -1.44 -11.30
C VAL A 93 -6.62 -1.18 -12.77
N THR A 94 -5.93 -0.07 -13.11
CA THR A 94 -5.57 0.26 -14.50
C THR A 94 -4.70 -0.83 -15.12
N ALA A 95 -3.73 -1.37 -14.39
CA ALA A 95 -2.88 -2.46 -14.85
C ALA A 95 -3.70 -3.74 -15.10
N VAL A 96 -4.65 -4.08 -14.23
CA VAL A 96 -5.56 -5.24 -14.43
C VAL A 96 -6.43 -5.04 -15.68
N VAL A 97 -7.04 -3.87 -15.85
CA VAL A 97 -7.86 -3.55 -17.03
C VAL A 97 -7.04 -3.66 -18.31
N LYS A 98 -5.78 -3.25 -18.28
CA LYS A 98 -4.82 -3.40 -19.38
C LYS A 98 -4.22 -4.80 -19.51
N LYS A 99 -4.71 -5.79 -18.76
CA LYS A 99 -4.21 -7.19 -18.73
C LYS A 99 -2.74 -7.32 -18.30
N GLN A 100 -2.22 -6.35 -17.55
CA GLN A 100 -0.86 -6.32 -17.01
C GLN A 100 -0.86 -6.72 -15.52
N THR A 101 -1.37 -7.91 -15.21
CA THR A 101 -1.60 -8.37 -13.84
C THR A 101 -0.30 -8.43 -13.01
N SER A 102 0.82 -8.79 -13.61
CA SER A 102 2.12 -8.80 -12.92
C SER A 102 2.53 -7.40 -12.45
N MET A 103 2.25 -6.38 -13.26
CA MET A 103 2.50 -4.98 -12.90
C MET A 103 1.60 -4.52 -11.74
N SER A 104 0.32 -4.93 -11.74
CA SER A 104 -0.60 -4.64 -10.63
C SER A 104 -0.12 -5.22 -9.31
N VAL A 105 0.23 -6.51 -9.28
CA VAL A 105 0.75 -7.18 -8.08
C VAL A 105 2.08 -6.58 -7.64
N GLY A 106 2.98 -6.31 -8.59
CA GLY A 106 4.27 -5.69 -8.31
C GLY A 106 4.15 -4.29 -7.69
N ASN A 107 3.19 -3.47 -8.16
CA ASN A 107 2.92 -2.15 -7.60
C ASN A 107 2.48 -2.23 -6.13
N VAL A 108 1.52 -3.10 -5.80
CA VAL A 108 1.02 -3.25 -4.42
C VAL A 108 2.11 -3.78 -3.47
N ILE A 109 2.87 -4.79 -3.89
CA ILE A 109 3.97 -5.32 -3.08
C ILE A 109 5.07 -4.26 -2.92
N GLY A 110 5.40 -3.55 -4.01
CA GLY A 110 6.40 -2.49 -3.98
C GLY A 110 6.04 -1.36 -3.03
N ALA A 111 4.79 -0.89 -3.04
CA ALA A 111 4.29 0.12 -2.12
C ALA A 111 4.45 -0.34 -0.66
N ASN A 112 3.99 -1.54 -0.31
CA ASN A 112 4.15 -2.09 1.04
C ASN A 112 5.61 -2.17 1.51
N ILE A 113 6.54 -2.53 0.61
CA ILE A 113 7.97 -2.58 0.94
C ILE A 113 8.50 -1.15 1.18
N ILE A 114 8.13 -0.19 0.33
CA ILE A 114 8.54 1.21 0.49
C ILE A 114 8.02 1.77 1.81
N ASP A 115 6.74 1.58 2.11
CA ASP A 115 6.11 2.09 3.34
C ASP A 115 6.77 1.52 4.58
N THR A 116 7.02 0.22 4.61
CA THR A 116 7.58 -0.45 5.80
C THR A 116 9.09 -0.27 5.96
N THR A 117 9.83 -0.02 4.89
CA THR A 117 11.29 0.07 4.95
C THR A 117 11.83 1.49 4.82
N LEU A 118 11.31 2.28 3.89
CA LEU A 118 11.75 3.64 3.65
C LEU A 118 10.98 4.65 4.49
N ILE A 119 9.64 4.66 4.36
CA ILE A 119 8.80 5.67 5.02
C ILE A 119 8.90 5.52 6.53
N LEU A 120 8.73 4.32 7.06
CA LEU A 120 8.85 4.06 8.50
C LEU A 120 10.24 4.41 9.05
N ALA A 121 11.32 4.16 8.28
CA ALA A 121 12.68 4.53 8.68
C ALA A 121 12.86 6.06 8.72
N ILE A 122 12.35 6.79 7.73
CA ILE A 122 12.41 8.26 7.68
C ILE A 122 11.60 8.85 8.85
N CYS A 123 10.37 8.37 9.07
CA CYS A 123 9.54 8.80 10.19
C CYS A 123 10.24 8.56 11.54
N SER A 124 10.84 7.38 11.72
CA SER A 124 11.61 7.08 12.93
C SER A 124 12.79 8.03 13.13
N PHE A 125 13.50 8.37 12.05
CA PHE A 125 14.62 9.30 12.12
C PHE A 125 14.17 10.72 12.48
N ILE A 126 13.11 11.23 11.85
CA ILE A 126 12.54 12.55 12.14
C ILE A 126 12.03 12.64 13.57
N TYR A 127 11.46 11.54 14.10
CA TYR A 127 10.91 11.46 15.47
C TYR A 127 11.97 11.18 16.54
N GLY A 128 13.25 11.25 16.21
CA GLY A 128 14.36 11.04 17.16
C GLY A 128 14.58 9.56 17.55
N GLY A 129 14.23 8.63 16.67
CA GLY A 129 14.51 7.18 16.81
C GLY A 129 13.45 6.39 17.59
N LYS A 130 12.45 7.03 18.18
CA LYS A 130 11.39 6.36 18.96
C LYS A 130 10.01 6.77 18.43
N LEU A 131 9.39 5.91 17.64
CA LEU A 131 7.99 6.11 17.22
C LEU A 131 7.04 5.73 18.37
N PRO A 132 6.00 6.52 18.62
CA PRO A 132 4.98 6.16 19.60
C PRO A 132 4.20 4.94 19.07
N VAL A 133 4.13 3.89 19.88
CA VAL A 133 3.42 2.66 19.56
C VAL A 133 2.33 2.44 20.59
N SER A 134 1.08 2.39 20.15
CA SER A 134 -0.08 2.14 21.01
C SER A 134 -0.25 0.64 21.28
N LYS A 135 -1.04 0.29 22.32
CA LYS A 135 -1.45 -1.10 22.54
C LYS A 135 -2.21 -1.66 21.33
N GLN A 136 -3.04 -0.86 20.69
CA GLN A 136 -3.73 -1.23 19.45
C GLN A 136 -2.76 -1.69 18.36
N ASN A 137 -1.68 -0.92 18.13
CA ASN A 137 -0.70 -1.30 17.10
C ASN A 137 -0.09 -2.67 17.37
N ILE A 138 0.27 -2.96 18.65
CA ILE A 138 0.96 -4.21 19.01
C ILE A 138 0.02 -5.42 18.92
N TYR A 139 -1.21 -5.31 19.46
CA TYR A 139 -2.08 -6.46 19.65
C TYR A 139 -3.12 -6.66 18.54
N LEU A 140 -3.37 -5.63 17.72
CA LEU A 140 -4.35 -5.71 16.65
C LEU A 140 -3.72 -5.41 15.27
N ASP A 141 -3.13 -4.22 15.10
CA ASP A 141 -2.73 -3.75 13.78
C ASP A 141 -1.59 -4.58 13.18
N PHE A 142 -0.50 -4.81 13.94
CA PHE A 142 0.64 -5.60 13.47
C PHE A 142 0.29 -7.07 13.20
N PRO A 143 -0.41 -7.80 14.10
CA PRO A 143 -0.82 -9.17 13.81
C PRO A 143 -1.68 -9.30 12.55
N ILE A 144 -2.63 -8.38 12.36
CA ILE A 144 -3.50 -8.39 11.18
C ILE A 144 -2.70 -8.05 9.91
N ALA A 145 -1.84 -7.05 9.95
CA ALA A 145 -0.98 -6.69 8.82
C ALA A 145 -0.07 -7.87 8.42
N ILE A 146 0.52 -8.57 9.39
CA ILE A 146 1.34 -9.76 9.14
C ILE A 146 0.48 -10.87 8.53
N ALA A 147 -0.70 -11.15 9.09
CA ALA A 147 -1.60 -12.20 8.59
C ALA A 147 -2.02 -11.94 7.14
N VAL A 148 -2.44 -10.72 6.81
CA VAL A 148 -2.82 -10.30 5.46
C VAL A 148 -1.64 -10.43 4.50
N THR A 149 -0.45 -10.00 4.92
CA THR A 149 0.78 -10.12 4.11
C THR A 149 1.12 -11.59 3.83
N LEU A 150 1.01 -12.47 4.82
CA LEU A 150 1.26 -13.91 4.65
C LEU A 150 0.22 -14.57 3.73
N ILE A 151 -1.06 -14.21 3.85
CA ILE A 151 -2.13 -14.68 2.96
C ILE A 151 -1.87 -14.24 1.51
N ALA A 152 -1.38 -13.03 1.31
CA ALA A 152 -1.02 -12.54 -0.02
C ALA A 152 0.24 -13.23 -0.56
N ALA A 153 1.31 -13.29 0.23
CA ALA A 153 2.64 -13.69 -0.22
C ALA A 153 2.80 -15.21 -0.35
N VAL A 154 2.45 -15.98 0.69
CA VAL A 154 2.80 -17.41 0.76
C VAL A 154 2.17 -18.24 -0.37
N PRO A 155 0.86 -18.15 -0.67
CA PRO A 155 0.30 -18.88 -1.79
C PRO A 155 0.80 -18.37 -3.13
N THR A 156 0.99 -17.04 -3.25
CA THR A 156 1.43 -16.41 -4.51
C THR A 156 2.85 -16.83 -4.89
N VAL A 157 3.77 -16.95 -3.94
CA VAL A 157 5.13 -17.46 -4.18
C VAL A 157 5.10 -18.91 -4.64
N LYS A 158 4.24 -19.75 -4.04
CA LYS A 158 4.11 -21.17 -4.41
C LYS A 158 3.45 -21.38 -5.77
N THR A 159 2.36 -20.68 -6.04
CA THR A 159 1.53 -20.88 -7.23
C THR A 159 1.90 -19.97 -8.39
N LYS A 160 2.72 -18.94 -8.14
CA LYS A 160 3.04 -17.82 -9.05
C LYS A 160 1.80 -17.11 -9.61
N LYS A 161 0.68 -17.23 -8.90
CA LYS A 161 -0.61 -16.62 -9.28
C LYS A 161 -1.29 -16.09 -8.04
N PHE A 162 -1.87 -14.89 -8.14
CA PHE A 162 -2.73 -14.34 -7.11
C PHE A 162 -4.16 -14.81 -7.37
N SER A 163 -4.77 -15.50 -6.42
CA SER A 163 -6.10 -16.11 -6.59
C SER A 163 -7.20 -15.22 -6.00
N ARG A 164 -8.41 -15.33 -6.58
CA ARG A 164 -9.56 -14.54 -6.15
C ARG A 164 -9.94 -14.77 -4.69
N TRP A 165 -9.77 -16.00 -4.18
CA TRP A 165 -10.07 -16.33 -2.78
C TRP A 165 -9.18 -15.56 -1.79
N GLN A 166 -7.90 -15.32 -2.14
CA GLN A 166 -6.99 -14.51 -1.33
C GLN A 166 -7.52 -13.07 -1.19
N GLY A 167 -7.96 -12.47 -2.31
CA GLY A 167 -8.54 -11.13 -2.29
C GLY A 167 -9.83 -11.06 -1.45
N VAL A 168 -10.72 -12.03 -1.58
CA VAL A 168 -11.95 -12.10 -0.78
C VAL A 168 -11.63 -12.25 0.71
N LEU A 169 -10.70 -13.16 1.06
CA LEU A 169 -10.30 -13.39 2.45
C LEU A 169 -9.68 -12.12 3.07
N MET A 170 -8.80 -11.42 2.33
CA MET A 170 -8.19 -10.17 2.78
C MET A 170 -9.25 -9.08 3.01
N LEU A 171 -10.25 -8.97 2.13
CA LEU A 171 -11.37 -8.03 2.33
C LEU A 171 -12.20 -8.38 3.57
N VAL A 172 -12.48 -9.65 3.81
CA VAL A 172 -13.21 -10.10 5.01
C VAL A 172 -12.42 -9.77 6.28
N ILE A 173 -11.11 -10.03 6.28
CA ILE A 173 -10.24 -9.68 7.41
C ILE A 173 -10.22 -8.16 7.64
N TYR A 174 -10.12 -7.37 6.57
CA TYR A 174 -10.13 -5.90 6.68
C TYR A 174 -11.47 -5.38 7.24
N LEU A 175 -12.60 -5.91 6.77
CA LEU A 175 -13.91 -5.54 7.32
C LEU A 175 -14.05 -5.93 8.80
N ALA A 176 -13.61 -7.13 9.19
CA ALA A 176 -13.58 -7.56 10.58
C ALA A 176 -12.69 -6.66 11.44
N TYR A 177 -11.54 -6.25 10.92
CA TYR A 177 -10.64 -5.28 11.56
C TYR A 177 -11.33 -3.94 11.80
N ILE A 178 -11.97 -3.36 10.77
CA ILE A 178 -12.71 -2.10 10.93
C ILE A 178 -13.81 -2.25 11.99
N LEU A 179 -14.59 -3.33 11.94
CA LEU A 179 -15.64 -3.58 12.94
C LEU A 179 -15.07 -3.67 14.37
N THR A 180 -13.90 -4.28 14.54
CA THR A 180 -13.25 -4.38 15.85
C THR A 180 -12.81 -3.01 16.35
N VAL A 181 -12.21 -2.18 15.48
CA VAL A 181 -11.78 -0.81 15.85
C VAL A 181 -12.99 0.09 16.14
N THR A 182 -14.08 -0.04 15.38
CA THR A 182 -15.29 0.78 15.55
C THR A 182 -16.13 0.37 16.75
N SER A 183 -16.19 -0.92 17.07
CA SER A 183 -16.99 -1.46 18.21
C SER A 183 -16.35 -1.24 19.59
N GLY A 184 -15.20 -0.63 19.62
CA GLY A 184 -14.46 -0.29 20.83
C GLY A 184 -13.34 -1.28 21.14
N LEU A 185 -12.12 -0.82 20.95
CA LEU A 185 -10.89 -1.56 21.22
C LEU A 185 -10.80 -2.07 22.66
N ASP A 186 -11.39 -1.34 23.63
CA ASP A 186 -11.43 -1.72 25.05
C ASP A 186 -12.13 -3.06 25.29
N ARG A 187 -13.17 -3.38 24.51
CA ARG A 187 -13.85 -4.67 24.59
C ARG A 187 -12.96 -5.79 24.07
N TYR A 188 -12.23 -5.54 23.00
CA TYR A 188 -11.29 -6.50 22.40
C TYR A 188 -10.11 -6.78 23.34
N LEU A 189 -9.48 -5.72 23.90
CA LEU A 189 -8.37 -5.84 24.82
C LEU A 189 -8.75 -6.57 26.10
N LYS A 190 -9.96 -6.31 26.66
CA LYS A 190 -10.49 -7.05 27.81
C LYS A 190 -10.70 -8.54 27.56
N LEU A 191 -11.06 -8.96 26.35
CA LEU A 191 -11.20 -10.37 25.97
C LEU A 191 -9.84 -11.12 26.05
N PHE A 192 -8.73 -10.42 25.80
CA PHE A 192 -7.38 -10.97 25.86
C PHE A 192 -6.66 -10.69 27.18
N GLY A 193 -7.33 -10.08 28.18
CA GLY A 193 -6.76 -9.82 29.50
C GLY A 193 -5.66 -8.76 29.51
N ILE A 194 -5.70 -7.80 28.55
CA ILE A 194 -4.64 -6.81 28.31
C ILE A 194 -5.14 -5.40 28.66
#